data_f2df23d740c155e54167eee1299db402
#
_entry.id   f2df23d740c155e54167eee1299db402
#
_cell.length_a   1.000
_cell.length_b   1.000
_cell.length_c   1.000
_cell.angle_alpha   90.00
_cell.angle_beta   90.00
_cell.angle_gamma   90.00
#
_symmetry.space_group_name_H-M   'P 1'
#
loop_
_entity.id
_entity.type
_entity.pdbx_description
1 polymer ?
#
loop_
_entity_poly.entity_id
_entity_poly.type
_entity_poly.pdbx_seq_one_letter_code
_entity_poly.pdbx_strand_id
1 'polypeptide(L)'
;MMQQLLSPGVVGAVRTLEEGTVDYIAFSKIAGNSFIGILAAVIGATCYNKFKSTKLPDWLAFFSGKRSVAIMTALVSIVVSVILLFVWPVIFGILVALGNGIAGLSGIGAGIYAFLNRLLIPTGLHHALNNVFWFDTIGLGDLKHFWAGETSADVGWDLGMYMSGFFPCMMFGIAGAALAMVQTAKNKKAAIGLVVSAAICAFVCGVTEPFEFGFMFLCFPLYVVYAALYGIFTIITYYSGFRAGFCFSAGATDLVFSASLPAAAKTWMIIPLGIAAFLVFYFVFYFAITKFDLKTPGREDDDVEESEKNIKLSNNNYTAIATGVLAAVG
;
A
#
# COMPACT_ATOMS: atom_id res chain seq x y z
N MET A 1 17.53 -12.60 -5.75
CA MET A 1 17.56 -14.08 -5.80
C MET A 1 16.17 -14.67 -6.06
N MET A 2 15.15 -14.49 -5.19
CA MET A 2 13.81 -15.06 -5.43
C MET A 2 13.21 -14.65 -6.78
N GLN A 3 13.24 -13.37 -7.13
CA GLN A 3 12.78 -12.88 -8.44
C GLN A 3 13.52 -13.50 -9.64
N GLN A 4 14.80 -13.78 -9.49
CA GLN A 4 15.60 -14.45 -10.53
C GLN A 4 15.26 -15.93 -10.67
N LEU A 5 15.07 -16.63 -9.54
CA LEU A 5 14.66 -18.04 -9.53
C LEU A 5 13.26 -18.26 -10.10
N LEU A 6 12.40 -17.25 -9.96
CA LEU A 6 11.03 -17.27 -10.48
C LEU A 6 10.90 -16.56 -11.85
N SER A 7 12.01 -16.19 -12.49
CA SER A 7 11.96 -15.60 -13.84
C SER A 7 11.50 -16.63 -14.88
N PRO A 8 10.82 -16.19 -15.96
CA PRO A 8 10.30 -17.11 -16.99
C PRO A 8 11.37 -18.04 -17.57
N GLY A 9 12.61 -17.57 -17.74
CA GLY A 9 13.71 -18.37 -18.26
C GLY A 9 14.11 -19.53 -17.34
N VAL A 10 14.12 -19.30 -16.02
CA VAL A 10 14.44 -20.35 -15.04
C VAL A 10 13.25 -21.30 -14.85
N VAL A 11 12.05 -20.75 -14.76
CA VAL A 11 10.82 -21.54 -14.60
C VAL A 11 10.56 -22.38 -15.84
N GLY A 12 10.81 -21.85 -17.04
CA GLY A 12 10.68 -22.57 -18.31
C GLY A 12 11.61 -23.79 -18.45
N ALA A 13 12.72 -23.83 -17.70
CA ALA A 13 13.60 -25.01 -17.63
C ALA A 13 12.99 -26.16 -16.79
N VAL A 14 12.04 -25.85 -15.90
CA VAL A 14 11.42 -26.81 -14.97
C VAL A 14 9.98 -27.13 -15.36
N ARG A 15 9.28 -26.17 -15.95
CA ARG A 15 7.87 -26.25 -16.32
C ARG A 15 7.66 -25.62 -17.70
N THR A 16 6.86 -26.24 -18.56
CA THR A 16 6.50 -25.67 -19.86
C THR A 16 5.70 -24.39 -19.65
N LEU A 17 6.19 -23.27 -20.16
CA LEU A 17 5.52 -21.97 -20.15
C LEU A 17 5.24 -21.57 -21.60
N GLU A 18 3.98 -21.48 -21.98
CA GLU A 18 3.56 -20.96 -23.28
C GLU A 18 3.36 -19.45 -23.20
N GLU A 19 3.98 -18.71 -24.10
CA GLU A 19 3.82 -17.24 -24.17
C GLU A 19 2.34 -16.87 -24.34
N GLY A 20 1.91 -15.83 -23.61
CA GLY A 20 0.52 -15.39 -23.64
C GLY A 20 -0.41 -16.11 -22.65
N THR A 21 0.02 -17.18 -22.00
CA THR A 21 -0.77 -17.81 -20.93
C THR A 21 -0.70 -17.01 -19.62
N VAL A 22 -1.71 -17.19 -18.77
CA VAL A 22 -1.74 -16.57 -17.41
C VAL A 22 -0.51 -16.96 -16.60
N ASP A 23 -0.05 -18.21 -16.74
CA ASP A 23 1.15 -18.72 -16.08
C ASP A 23 2.42 -17.98 -16.53
N TYR A 24 2.59 -17.79 -17.86
CA TYR A 24 3.71 -17.02 -18.38
C TYR A 24 3.69 -15.57 -17.88
N ILE A 25 2.53 -14.91 -17.92
CA ILE A 25 2.35 -13.53 -17.44
C ILE A 25 2.65 -13.43 -15.94
N ALA A 26 2.22 -14.41 -15.14
CA ALA A 26 2.48 -14.46 -13.71
C ALA A 26 3.98 -14.40 -13.39
N PHE A 27 4.80 -15.16 -14.14
CA PHE A 27 6.25 -15.18 -13.94
C PHE A 27 6.97 -14.03 -14.64
N SER A 28 6.48 -13.52 -15.78
CA SER A 28 7.07 -12.36 -16.45
C SER A 28 6.94 -11.06 -15.63
N LYS A 29 5.88 -10.93 -14.84
CA LYS A 29 5.63 -9.78 -13.96
C LYS A 29 6.21 -9.94 -12.54
N ILE A 30 7.05 -10.95 -12.31
CA ILE A 30 7.63 -11.20 -10.98
C ILE A 30 8.76 -10.23 -10.63
N ALA A 31 9.46 -9.70 -11.63
CA ALA A 31 10.47 -8.68 -11.45
C ALA A 31 9.81 -7.37 -10.98
N GLY A 32 10.25 -6.86 -9.83
CA GLY A 32 9.63 -5.68 -9.20
C GLY A 32 8.30 -5.96 -8.48
N ASN A 33 7.87 -7.22 -8.37
CA ASN A 33 6.64 -7.56 -7.66
C ASN A 33 6.80 -7.32 -6.14
N SER A 34 5.97 -6.42 -5.60
CA SER A 34 6.06 -6.00 -4.20
C SER A 34 5.73 -7.12 -3.22
N PHE A 35 4.81 -8.04 -3.56
CA PHE A 35 4.52 -9.22 -2.73
C PHE A 35 5.76 -10.09 -2.52
N ILE A 36 6.48 -10.38 -3.61
CA ILE A 36 7.74 -11.14 -3.53
C ILE A 36 8.80 -10.37 -2.74
N GLY A 37 8.83 -9.05 -2.87
CA GLY A 37 9.71 -8.17 -2.09
C GLY A 37 9.44 -8.23 -0.59
N ILE A 38 8.17 -8.12 -0.19
CA ILE A 38 7.73 -8.22 1.22
C ILE A 38 8.06 -9.61 1.78
N LEU A 39 7.74 -10.67 1.02
CA LEU A 39 8.04 -12.04 1.43
C LEU A 39 9.55 -12.25 1.65
N ALA A 40 10.39 -11.75 0.74
CA ALA A 40 11.83 -11.81 0.89
C ALA A 40 12.34 -11.04 2.12
N ALA A 41 11.75 -9.87 2.42
CA ALA A 41 12.07 -9.09 3.61
C ALA A 41 11.69 -9.83 4.90
N VAL A 42 10.50 -10.45 4.95
CA VAL A 42 10.05 -11.26 6.10
C VAL A 42 10.97 -12.46 6.31
N ILE A 43 11.35 -13.17 5.24
CA ILE A 43 12.32 -14.28 5.32
C ILE A 43 13.65 -13.78 5.89
N GLY A 44 14.18 -12.68 5.37
CA GLY A 44 15.45 -12.10 5.82
C GLY A 44 15.41 -11.70 7.30
N ALA A 45 14.36 -10.99 7.72
CA ALA A 45 14.19 -10.58 9.12
C ALA A 45 14.03 -11.78 10.06
N THR A 46 13.24 -12.77 9.67
CA THR A 46 13.06 -14.01 10.48
C THR A 46 14.37 -14.78 10.60
N CYS A 47 15.10 -14.97 9.50
CA CYS A 47 16.40 -15.62 9.52
C CYS A 47 17.41 -14.83 10.36
N TYR A 48 17.43 -13.50 10.25
CA TYR A 48 18.30 -12.66 11.08
C TYR A 48 18.01 -12.85 12.57
N ASN A 49 16.77 -12.72 12.98
CA ASN A 49 16.40 -12.84 14.39
C ASN A 49 16.74 -14.23 14.95
N LYS A 50 16.58 -15.29 14.14
CA LYS A 50 16.80 -16.66 14.59
C LYS A 50 18.29 -17.06 14.57
N PHE A 51 19.07 -16.62 13.58
CA PHE A 51 20.41 -17.16 13.33
C PHE A 51 21.57 -16.19 13.62
N LYS A 52 21.31 -14.91 13.98
CA LYS A 52 22.35 -13.90 14.23
C LYS A 52 23.37 -14.27 15.32
N SER A 53 23.00 -15.14 16.25
CA SER A 53 23.83 -15.59 17.37
C SER A 53 24.24 -17.07 17.27
N THR A 54 24.04 -17.71 16.12
CA THR A 54 24.37 -19.14 15.93
C THR A 54 25.88 -19.36 16.02
N LYS A 55 26.30 -20.28 16.89
CA LYS A 55 27.68 -20.74 16.97
C LYS A 55 27.81 -22.06 16.23
N LEU A 56 28.70 -22.10 15.25
CA LEU A 56 29.04 -23.30 14.50
C LEU A 56 30.32 -23.92 15.03
N PRO A 57 30.59 -25.23 14.79
CA PRO A 57 31.85 -25.89 15.16
C PRO A 57 33.08 -25.15 14.60
N ASP A 58 34.25 -25.33 15.22
CA ASP A 58 35.48 -24.58 14.90
C ASP A 58 35.87 -24.61 13.43
N TRP A 59 35.67 -25.72 12.74
CA TRP A 59 35.94 -25.85 11.30
C TRP A 59 34.98 -25.05 10.39
N LEU A 60 33.84 -24.62 10.93
CA LEU A 60 32.85 -23.73 10.26
C LEU A 60 32.74 -22.38 10.96
N ALA A 61 33.61 -22.07 11.92
CA ALA A 61 33.53 -20.87 12.75
C ALA A 61 33.47 -19.58 11.91
N PHE A 62 34.08 -19.56 10.74
CA PHE A 62 34.01 -18.44 9.78
C PHE A 62 32.56 -18.08 9.38
N PHE A 63 31.67 -19.06 9.33
CA PHE A 63 30.27 -18.85 8.93
C PHE A 63 29.35 -18.60 10.16
N SER A 64 29.89 -18.50 11.36
CA SER A 64 29.13 -18.25 12.58
C SER A 64 28.54 -16.83 12.64
N GLY A 65 27.54 -16.64 13.51
CA GLY A 65 26.93 -15.34 13.78
C GLY A 65 26.19 -14.75 12.58
N LYS A 66 26.38 -13.47 12.29
CA LYS A 66 25.67 -12.76 11.20
C LYS A 66 25.92 -13.36 9.79
N ARG A 67 27.04 -14.07 9.59
CA ARG A 67 27.36 -14.71 8.31
C ARG A 67 26.46 -15.91 8.02
N SER A 68 26.07 -16.66 9.06
CA SER A 68 25.12 -17.78 8.92
C SER A 68 23.75 -17.30 8.45
N VAL A 69 23.35 -16.07 8.78
CA VAL A 69 22.07 -15.49 8.38
C VAL A 69 21.95 -15.44 6.86
N ALA A 70 22.99 -14.99 6.16
CA ALA A 70 22.97 -14.91 4.69
C ALA A 70 22.76 -16.29 4.05
N ILE A 71 23.44 -17.32 4.57
CA ILE A 71 23.34 -18.70 4.08
C ILE A 71 21.92 -19.23 4.34
N MET A 72 21.42 -19.08 5.55
CA MET A 72 20.07 -19.54 5.92
C MET A 72 18.98 -18.81 5.14
N THR A 73 19.11 -17.50 4.97
CA THR A 73 18.19 -16.72 4.13
C THR A 73 18.19 -17.22 2.69
N ALA A 74 19.36 -17.52 2.12
CA ALA A 74 19.47 -18.07 0.79
C ALA A 74 18.77 -19.44 0.68
N LEU A 75 19.03 -20.36 1.61
CA LEU A 75 18.43 -21.70 1.62
C LEU A 75 16.90 -21.62 1.76
N VAL A 76 16.40 -20.85 2.72
CA VAL A 76 14.95 -20.65 2.92
C VAL A 76 14.32 -20.00 1.68
N SER A 77 14.98 -19.01 1.08
CA SER A 77 14.48 -18.37 -0.14
C SER A 77 14.41 -19.33 -1.34
N ILE A 78 15.34 -20.27 -1.47
CA ILE A 78 15.28 -21.32 -2.49
C ILE A 78 14.06 -22.21 -2.26
N VAL A 79 13.89 -22.71 -1.03
CA VAL A 79 12.73 -23.56 -0.68
C VAL A 79 11.41 -22.85 -0.97
N VAL A 80 11.30 -21.59 -0.51
CA VAL A 80 10.09 -20.78 -0.76
C VAL A 80 9.89 -20.51 -2.24
N SER A 81 10.95 -20.28 -3.02
CA SER A 81 10.84 -20.13 -4.49
C SER A 81 10.31 -21.39 -5.16
N VAL A 82 10.73 -22.58 -4.72
CA VAL A 82 10.20 -23.85 -5.23
C VAL A 82 8.71 -24.00 -4.90
N ILE A 83 8.27 -23.62 -3.71
CA ILE A 83 6.84 -23.60 -3.35
C ILE A 83 6.08 -22.62 -4.25
N LEU A 84 6.63 -21.43 -4.46
CA LEU A 84 6.01 -20.40 -5.31
C LEU A 84 5.91 -20.77 -6.78
N LEU A 85 6.76 -21.68 -7.28
CA LEU A 85 6.61 -22.23 -8.64
C LEU A 85 5.21 -22.82 -8.88
N PHE A 86 4.60 -23.39 -7.85
CA PHE A 86 3.27 -24.03 -7.94
C PHE A 86 2.16 -23.12 -7.40
N VAL A 87 2.43 -22.37 -6.35
CA VAL A 87 1.42 -21.55 -5.64
C VAL A 87 1.19 -20.22 -6.34
N TRP A 88 2.25 -19.58 -6.86
CA TRP A 88 2.15 -18.24 -7.46
C TRP A 88 1.21 -18.15 -8.67
N PRO A 89 1.26 -19.09 -9.66
CA PRO A 89 0.31 -19.07 -10.78
C PRO A 89 -1.15 -19.18 -10.33
N VAL A 90 -1.42 -19.95 -9.26
CA VAL A 90 -2.78 -20.08 -8.71
C VAL A 90 -3.25 -18.76 -8.11
N ILE A 91 -2.42 -18.11 -7.28
CA ILE A 91 -2.73 -16.80 -6.69
C ILE A 91 -2.96 -15.77 -7.80
N PHE A 92 -2.05 -15.72 -8.77
CA PHE A 92 -2.12 -14.79 -9.88
C PHE A 92 -3.35 -15.07 -10.77
N GLY A 93 -3.66 -16.34 -11.05
CA GLY A 93 -4.85 -16.75 -11.78
C GLY A 93 -6.16 -16.33 -11.12
N ILE A 94 -6.24 -16.44 -9.79
CA ILE A 94 -7.38 -15.95 -9.01
C ILE A 94 -7.53 -14.42 -9.18
N LEU A 95 -6.43 -13.67 -9.10
CA LEU A 95 -6.45 -12.20 -9.28
C LEU A 95 -6.88 -11.82 -10.69
N VAL A 96 -6.41 -12.53 -11.71
CA VAL A 96 -6.83 -12.32 -13.11
C VAL A 96 -8.31 -12.63 -13.30
N ALA A 97 -8.79 -13.76 -12.77
CA ALA A 97 -10.21 -14.13 -12.85
C ALA A 97 -11.12 -13.11 -12.14
N LEU A 98 -10.69 -12.62 -10.98
CA LEU A 98 -11.35 -11.55 -10.25
C LEU A 98 -11.37 -10.25 -11.05
N GLY A 99 -10.23 -9.90 -11.67
CA GLY A 99 -10.10 -8.73 -12.56
C GLY A 99 -11.06 -8.79 -13.74
N ASN A 100 -11.12 -9.91 -14.44
CA ASN A 100 -12.05 -10.11 -15.56
C ASN A 100 -13.52 -10.02 -15.12
N GLY A 101 -13.86 -10.61 -13.97
CA GLY A 101 -15.21 -10.50 -13.40
C GLY A 101 -15.60 -9.06 -13.04
N ILE A 102 -14.66 -8.29 -12.51
CA ILE A 102 -14.86 -6.88 -12.12
C ILE A 102 -14.94 -5.98 -13.37
N ALA A 103 -14.10 -6.23 -14.37
CA ALA A 103 -14.05 -5.41 -15.58
C ALA A 103 -15.40 -5.34 -16.32
N GLY A 104 -16.21 -6.41 -16.29
CA GLY A 104 -17.55 -6.46 -16.87
C GLY A 104 -18.61 -5.62 -16.13
N LEU A 105 -18.32 -5.09 -14.93
CA LEU A 105 -19.29 -4.39 -14.09
C LEU A 105 -19.22 -2.85 -14.21
N SER A 106 -18.45 -2.32 -15.16
CA SER A 106 -18.30 -0.87 -15.40
C SER A 106 -18.01 -0.09 -14.09
N GLY A 107 -18.75 0.98 -13.79
CA GLY A 107 -18.53 1.82 -12.61
C GLY A 107 -18.65 1.09 -11.26
N ILE A 108 -19.51 0.07 -11.15
CA ILE A 108 -19.61 -0.78 -9.95
C ILE A 108 -18.31 -1.58 -9.81
N GLY A 109 -17.79 -2.12 -10.92
CA GLY A 109 -16.51 -2.82 -10.94
C GLY A 109 -15.36 -1.92 -10.48
N ALA A 110 -15.31 -0.67 -10.95
CA ALA A 110 -14.31 0.31 -10.48
C ALA A 110 -14.39 0.53 -8.97
N GLY A 111 -15.59 0.58 -8.39
CA GLY A 111 -15.81 0.70 -6.96
C GLY A 111 -15.35 -0.54 -6.18
N ILE A 112 -15.68 -1.75 -6.66
CA ILE A 112 -15.21 -3.00 -6.05
C ILE A 112 -13.69 -3.06 -6.10
N TYR A 113 -13.08 -2.71 -7.22
CA TYR A 113 -11.63 -2.63 -7.35
C TYR A 113 -11.03 -1.66 -6.31
N ALA A 114 -11.56 -0.44 -6.20
CA ALA A 114 -11.05 0.55 -5.26
C ALA A 114 -11.18 0.10 -3.80
N PHE A 115 -12.29 -0.53 -3.43
CA PHE A 115 -12.48 -1.16 -2.12
C PHE A 115 -11.42 -2.23 -1.83
N LEU A 116 -11.28 -3.20 -2.74
CA LEU A 116 -10.31 -4.30 -2.59
C LEU A 116 -8.87 -3.79 -2.60
N ASN A 117 -8.57 -2.79 -3.44
CA ASN A 117 -7.27 -2.15 -3.48
C ASN A 117 -6.88 -1.62 -2.10
N ARG A 118 -7.76 -0.84 -1.45
CA ARG A 118 -7.51 -0.33 -0.09
C ARG A 118 -7.42 -1.46 0.92
N LEU A 119 -8.34 -2.41 0.90
CA LEU A 119 -8.35 -3.52 1.84
C LEU A 119 -7.08 -4.39 1.79
N LEU A 120 -6.44 -4.47 0.64
CA LEU A 120 -5.24 -5.29 0.42
C LEU A 120 -3.92 -4.56 0.72
N ILE A 121 -3.93 -3.26 1.03
CA ILE A 121 -2.70 -2.52 1.38
C ILE A 121 -1.91 -3.17 2.51
N PRO A 122 -2.52 -3.63 3.63
CA PRO A 122 -1.78 -4.25 4.73
C PRO A 122 -0.95 -5.47 4.31
N THR A 123 -1.39 -6.16 3.26
CA THR A 123 -0.72 -7.37 2.75
C THR A 123 0.24 -7.08 1.60
N GLY A 124 0.23 -5.86 1.05
CA GLY A 124 0.96 -5.51 -0.18
C GLY A 124 0.38 -6.11 -1.47
N LEU A 125 -0.70 -6.89 -1.38
CA LEU A 125 -1.33 -7.53 -2.56
C LEU A 125 -2.07 -6.53 -3.46
N HIS A 126 -2.34 -5.30 -2.98
CA HIS A 126 -2.91 -4.24 -3.79
C HIS A 126 -2.07 -3.95 -5.04
N HIS A 127 -0.75 -4.06 -4.98
CA HIS A 127 0.11 -3.93 -6.17
C HIS A 127 -0.11 -5.04 -7.19
N ALA A 128 -0.40 -6.26 -6.76
CA ALA A 128 -0.75 -7.33 -7.68
C ALA A 128 -2.08 -7.05 -8.37
N LEU A 129 -3.06 -6.51 -7.63
CA LEU A 129 -4.34 -6.09 -8.17
C LEU A 129 -4.18 -4.90 -9.14
N ASN A 130 -3.31 -3.93 -8.83
CA ASN A 130 -2.98 -2.82 -9.72
C ASN A 130 -2.39 -3.29 -11.06
N ASN A 131 -1.55 -4.34 -11.04
CA ASN A 131 -1.03 -4.93 -12.28
C ASN A 131 -2.13 -5.43 -13.21
N VAL A 132 -3.25 -5.90 -12.66
CA VAL A 132 -4.39 -6.38 -13.44
C VAL A 132 -5.07 -5.24 -14.19
N PHE A 133 -5.33 -4.10 -13.50
CA PHE A 133 -6.13 -3.01 -14.06
C PHE A 133 -5.30 -1.89 -14.72
N TRP A 134 -4.15 -1.54 -14.14
CA TRP A 134 -3.34 -0.40 -14.63
C TRP A 134 -2.27 -0.79 -15.63
N PHE A 135 -1.69 -2.01 -15.53
CA PHE A 135 -0.49 -2.43 -16.26
C PHE A 135 -0.71 -3.56 -17.27
N ASP A 136 -1.89 -3.62 -17.88
CA ASP A 136 -2.15 -4.43 -19.06
C ASP A 136 -2.05 -5.97 -18.86
N THR A 137 -2.34 -6.48 -17.67
CA THR A 137 -2.33 -7.94 -17.43
C THR A 137 -3.52 -8.64 -18.08
N ILE A 138 -4.67 -7.98 -18.16
CA ILE A 138 -5.91 -8.49 -18.77
C ILE A 138 -6.34 -7.69 -20.01
N GLY A 139 -5.42 -6.93 -20.60
CA GLY A 139 -5.67 -6.12 -21.78
C GLY A 139 -6.38 -4.79 -21.53
N LEU A 140 -6.48 -4.34 -20.26
CA LEU A 140 -7.05 -3.03 -19.92
C LEU A 140 -6.00 -1.91 -19.97
N GLY A 141 -4.91 -2.05 -19.22
CA GLY A 141 -3.81 -1.09 -19.22
C GLY A 141 -4.22 0.37 -19.00
N ASP A 142 -5.16 0.64 -18.07
CA ASP A 142 -5.80 1.97 -17.90
C ASP A 142 -4.79 3.12 -17.78
N LEU A 143 -3.74 2.93 -17.00
CA LEU A 143 -2.69 3.93 -16.84
C LEU A 143 -1.92 4.16 -18.14
N LYS A 144 -1.54 3.07 -18.83
CA LYS A 144 -0.73 3.12 -20.05
C LYS A 144 -1.47 3.86 -21.17
N HIS A 145 -2.73 3.50 -21.45
CA HIS A 145 -3.55 4.11 -22.50
C HIS A 145 -3.89 5.56 -22.17
N PHE A 146 -4.20 5.87 -20.90
CA PHE A 146 -4.48 7.23 -20.46
C PHE A 146 -3.31 8.18 -20.72
N TRP A 147 -2.09 7.77 -20.38
CA TRP A 147 -0.87 8.58 -20.55
C TRP A 147 -0.29 8.51 -21.96
N ALA A 148 -0.69 7.54 -22.78
CA ALA A 148 -0.41 7.54 -24.21
C ALA A 148 -1.20 8.60 -24.99
N GLY A 149 -2.18 9.25 -24.33
CA GLY A 149 -3.03 10.27 -24.96
C GLY A 149 -4.17 9.68 -25.78
N GLU A 150 -4.52 8.42 -25.53
CA GLU A 150 -5.67 7.76 -26.12
C GLU A 150 -6.98 8.23 -25.48
N THR A 151 -8.11 7.97 -26.13
CA THR A 151 -9.45 8.27 -25.64
C THR A 151 -10.25 6.99 -25.39
N SER A 152 -11.38 7.10 -24.69
CA SER A 152 -12.28 5.95 -24.50
C SER A 152 -12.80 5.36 -25.81
N ALA A 153 -12.86 6.13 -26.88
CA ALA A 153 -13.26 5.66 -28.20
C ALA A 153 -12.18 4.75 -28.84
N ASP A 154 -10.90 5.02 -28.56
CA ASP A 154 -9.78 4.26 -29.12
C ASP A 154 -9.67 2.86 -28.46
N VAL A 155 -9.98 2.77 -27.18
CA VAL A 155 -9.86 1.53 -26.40
C VAL A 155 -11.18 0.74 -26.27
N GLY A 156 -12.32 1.38 -26.55
CA GLY A 156 -13.65 0.76 -26.50
C GLY A 156 -14.24 0.59 -25.09
N TRP A 157 -13.67 1.25 -24.08
CA TRP A 157 -14.15 1.26 -22.69
C TRP A 157 -13.81 2.60 -22.01
N ASP A 158 -14.38 2.86 -20.82
CA ASP A 158 -14.26 4.15 -20.13
C ASP A 158 -12.86 4.35 -19.51
N LEU A 159 -11.95 4.95 -20.27
CA LEU A 159 -10.57 5.19 -19.90
C LEU A 159 -10.48 6.09 -18.66
N GLY A 160 -9.61 5.74 -17.73
CA GLY A 160 -9.44 6.41 -16.44
C GLY A 160 -10.41 5.97 -15.35
N MET A 161 -11.29 5.00 -15.61
CA MET A 161 -12.31 4.57 -14.64
C MET A 161 -11.72 3.93 -13.39
N TYR A 162 -10.57 3.26 -13.50
CA TYR A 162 -9.89 2.63 -12.39
C TYR A 162 -8.92 3.55 -11.64
N MET A 163 -8.77 4.80 -12.09
CA MET A 163 -7.89 5.80 -11.49
C MET A 163 -8.64 6.98 -10.88
N SER A 164 -9.66 7.46 -11.57
CA SER A 164 -10.30 8.75 -11.25
C SER A 164 -10.90 8.82 -9.85
N GLY A 165 -11.48 7.73 -9.35
CA GLY A 165 -12.16 7.69 -8.05
C GLY A 165 -11.22 7.85 -6.84
N PHE A 166 -9.93 7.64 -7.04
CA PHE A 166 -8.95 7.81 -5.98
C PHE A 166 -8.67 9.29 -5.65
N PHE A 167 -8.76 10.19 -6.63
CA PHE A 167 -8.45 11.61 -6.43
C PHE A 167 -9.29 12.30 -5.34
N PRO A 168 -10.63 12.25 -5.35
CA PRO A 168 -11.43 12.87 -4.30
C PRO A 168 -11.13 12.27 -2.92
N CYS A 169 -10.90 10.96 -2.85
CA CYS A 169 -10.64 10.26 -1.60
C CYS A 169 -9.26 10.59 -1.02
N MET A 170 -8.21 10.52 -1.85
CA MET A 170 -6.83 10.73 -1.40
C MET A 170 -6.57 12.20 -1.06
N MET A 171 -7.04 13.11 -1.91
CA MET A 171 -6.79 14.54 -1.70
C MET A 171 -7.66 15.12 -0.58
N PHE A 172 -8.95 14.83 -0.58
CA PHE A 172 -9.89 15.48 0.32
C PHE A 172 -10.45 14.55 1.41
N GLY A 173 -10.77 13.30 1.07
CA GLY A 173 -11.30 12.32 2.03
C GLY A 173 -10.34 12.06 3.18
N ILE A 174 -9.05 11.85 2.90
CA ILE A 174 -8.02 11.68 3.92
C ILE A 174 -7.90 12.92 4.80
N ALA A 175 -7.97 14.13 4.23
CA ALA A 175 -7.95 15.37 5.01
C ALA A 175 -9.13 15.45 5.97
N GLY A 176 -10.33 15.02 5.54
CA GLY A 176 -11.52 14.94 6.40
C GLY A 176 -11.36 13.93 7.54
N ALA A 177 -10.89 12.73 7.24
CA ALA A 177 -10.61 11.70 8.23
C ALA A 177 -9.52 12.13 9.22
N ALA A 178 -8.47 12.78 8.73
CA ALA A 178 -7.38 13.34 9.52
C ALA A 178 -7.91 14.39 10.53
N LEU A 179 -8.76 15.30 10.06
CA LEU A 179 -9.38 16.32 10.93
C LEU A 179 -10.23 15.66 12.02
N ALA A 180 -11.02 14.64 11.70
CA ALA A 180 -11.82 13.88 12.65
C ALA A 180 -10.93 13.22 13.73
N MET A 181 -9.84 12.58 13.32
CA MET A 181 -8.88 11.97 14.25
C MET A 181 -8.24 13.01 15.19
N VAL A 182 -7.80 14.15 14.65
CA VAL A 182 -7.20 15.23 15.46
C VAL A 182 -8.19 15.81 16.45
N GLN A 183 -9.45 16.03 16.04
CA GLN A 183 -10.47 16.59 16.93
C GLN A 183 -10.86 15.64 18.06
N THR A 184 -10.87 14.34 17.78
CA THR A 184 -11.23 13.31 18.77
C THR A 184 -10.04 12.83 19.59
N ALA A 185 -8.80 13.21 19.25
CA ALA A 185 -7.60 12.81 19.95
C ALA A 185 -7.55 13.38 21.38
N LYS A 186 -7.10 12.56 22.34
CA LYS A 186 -6.77 12.97 23.71
C LYS A 186 -5.45 13.76 23.73
N ASN A 187 -4.43 13.25 23.05
CA ASN A 187 -3.16 13.94 22.83
C ASN A 187 -3.12 14.56 21.42
N LYS A 188 -3.61 15.78 21.32
CA LYS A 188 -3.71 16.50 20.04
C LYS A 188 -2.36 16.78 19.39
N LYS A 189 -1.30 17.01 20.16
CA LYS A 189 0.03 17.32 19.62
C LYS A 189 0.60 16.13 18.87
N ALA A 190 0.53 14.93 19.45
CA ALA A 190 0.98 13.69 18.81
C ALA A 190 0.16 13.39 17.55
N ALA A 191 -1.17 13.52 17.65
CA ALA A 191 -2.06 13.30 16.50
C ALA A 191 -1.79 14.27 15.34
N ILE A 192 -1.63 15.58 15.63
CA ILE A 192 -1.36 16.60 14.59
C ILE A 192 -0.07 16.27 13.85
N GLY A 193 1.03 15.99 14.56
CA GLY A 193 2.33 15.71 13.94
C GLY A 193 2.28 14.56 12.94
N LEU A 194 1.64 13.45 13.30
CA LEU A 194 1.54 12.27 12.44
C LEU A 194 0.48 12.45 11.35
N VAL A 195 -0.74 12.80 11.73
CA VAL A 195 -1.92 12.71 10.86
C VAL A 195 -1.97 13.84 9.84
N VAL A 196 -1.60 15.07 10.23
CA VAL A 196 -1.63 16.22 9.32
C VAL A 196 -0.52 16.13 8.29
N SER A 197 0.69 15.74 8.68
CA SER A 197 1.79 15.55 7.71
C SER A 197 1.46 14.46 6.69
N ALA A 198 0.87 13.36 7.14
CA ALA A 198 0.40 12.28 6.27
C ALA A 198 -0.73 12.74 5.32
N ALA A 199 -1.67 13.55 5.80
CA ALA A 199 -2.74 14.10 4.97
C ALA A 199 -2.21 15.07 3.90
N ILE A 200 -1.22 15.90 4.23
CA ILE A 200 -0.55 16.78 3.26
C ILE A 200 0.17 15.95 2.19
N CYS A 201 0.88 14.89 2.60
CA CYS A 201 1.54 13.98 1.67
C CYS A 201 0.54 13.32 0.72
N ALA A 202 -0.60 12.85 1.23
CA ALA A 202 -1.67 12.27 0.44
C ALA A 202 -2.29 13.29 -0.53
N PHE A 203 -2.51 14.54 -0.09
CA PHE A 203 -3.07 15.59 -0.93
C PHE A 203 -2.14 15.95 -2.08
N VAL A 204 -0.86 16.17 -1.81
CA VAL A 204 0.11 16.66 -2.81
C VAL A 204 0.56 15.53 -3.73
N CYS A 205 1.03 14.43 -3.15
CA CYS A 205 1.68 13.34 -3.89
C CYS A 205 0.80 12.10 -4.08
N GLY A 206 -0.36 12.00 -3.40
CA GLY A 206 -1.18 10.79 -3.41
C GLY A 206 -0.60 9.63 -2.59
N VAL A 207 0.42 9.85 -1.75
CA VAL A 207 1.01 8.81 -0.89
C VAL A 207 0.18 8.69 0.38
N THR A 208 -0.54 7.59 0.53
CA THR A 208 -1.54 7.39 1.58
C THR A 208 -1.08 6.47 2.70
N GLU A 209 -0.06 5.68 2.48
CA GLU A 209 0.46 4.68 3.41
C GLU A 209 0.83 5.27 4.79
N PRO A 210 1.47 6.45 4.91
CA PRO A 210 1.76 7.01 6.22
C PRO A 210 0.50 7.29 7.04
N PHE A 211 -0.61 7.69 6.38
CA PHE A 211 -1.89 7.87 7.03
C PHE A 211 -2.54 6.53 7.38
N GLU A 212 -2.59 5.62 6.45
CA GLU A 212 -3.25 4.32 6.57
C GLU A 212 -2.59 3.46 7.64
N PHE A 213 -1.26 3.30 7.60
CA PHE A 213 -0.51 2.57 8.62
C PHE A 213 -0.61 3.21 10.01
N GLY A 214 -0.82 4.52 10.08
CA GLY A 214 -1.00 5.22 11.33
C GLY A 214 -2.23 4.77 12.12
N PHE A 215 -3.29 4.28 11.48
CA PHE A 215 -4.51 3.89 12.21
C PHE A 215 -5.01 2.47 11.94
N MET A 216 -4.65 1.84 10.83
CA MET A 216 -5.21 0.53 10.47
C MET A 216 -4.84 -0.58 11.46
N PHE A 217 -3.65 -0.51 12.06
CA PHE A 217 -3.22 -1.47 13.09
C PHE A 217 -3.86 -1.18 14.45
N LEU A 218 -4.24 0.07 14.71
CA LEU A 218 -4.94 0.46 15.93
C LEU A 218 -6.42 0.10 15.89
N CYS A 219 -7.05 0.26 14.72
CA CYS A 219 -8.47 -0.01 14.53
C CYS A 219 -8.78 -0.53 13.12
N PHE A 220 -8.61 -1.83 12.91
CA PHE A 220 -8.90 -2.47 11.63
C PHE A 220 -10.36 -2.33 11.17
N PRO A 221 -11.40 -2.39 12.03
CA PRO A 221 -12.78 -2.15 11.61
C PRO A 221 -12.99 -0.76 10.99
N LEU A 222 -12.35 0.29 11.54
CA LEU A 222 -12.40 1.63 10.96
C LEU A 222 -11.70 1.68 9.60
N TYR A 223 -10.64 0.90 9.43
CA TYR A 223 -9.95 0.76 8.15
C TYR A 223 -10.82 0.10 7.07
N VAL A 224 -11.63 -0.91 7.44
CA VAL A 224 -12.61 -1.51 6.51
C VAL A 224 -13.66 -0.48 6.07
N VAL A 225 -14.15 0.35 7.00
CA VAL A 225 -15.05 1.46 6.66
C VAL A 225 -14.38 2.46 5.71
N TYR A 226 -13.14 2.80 5.97
CA TYR A 226 -12.33 3.64 5.09
C TYR A 226 -12.23 3.07 3.67
N ALA A 227 -11.90 1.78 3.53
CA ALA A 227 -11.87 1.10 2.25
C ALA A 227 -13.23 1.11 1.54
N ALA A 228 -14.33 0.89 2.28
CA ALA A 228 -15.68 0.95 1.73
C ALA A 228 -16.04 2.34 1.19
N LEU A 229 -15.62 3.40 1.87
CA LEU A 229 -15.81 4.77 1.39
C LEU A 229 -15.08 5.01 0.05
N TYR A 230 -13.87 4.46 -0.12
CA TYR A 230 -13.18 4.53 -1.42
C TYR A 230 -13.99 3.85 -2.53
N GLY A 231 -14.54 2.67 -2.27
CA GLY A 231 -15.40 1.98 -3.24
C GLY A 231 -16.61 2.82 -3.64
N ILE A 232 -17.32 3.36 -2.65
CA ILE A 232 -18.52 4.18 -2.87
C ILE A 232 -18.18 5.46 -3.65
N PHE A 233 -17.13 6.18 -3.25
CA PHE A 233 -16.72 7.40 -3.95
C PHE A 233 -16.21 7.14 -5.35
N THR A 234 -15.58 6.00 -5.60
CA THR A 234 -15.18 5.61 -6.95
C THR A 234 -16.39 5.40 -7.86
N ILE A 235 -17.46 4.77 -7.35
CA ILE A 235 -18.72 4.62 -8.09
C ILE A 235 -19.33 6.00 -8.38
N ILE A 236 -19.43 6.87 -7.39
CA ILE A 236 -19.95 8.24 -7.53
C ILE A 236 -19.14 9.03 -8.57
N THR A 237 -17.83 8.96 -8.48
CA THR A 237 -16.89 9.63 -9.38
C THR A 237 -17.05 9.12 -10.81
N TYR A 238 -17.20 7.81 -11.01
CA TYR A 238 -17.44 7.22 -12.31
C TYR A 238 -18.71 7.80 -12.97
N TYR A 239 -19.85 7.79 -12.28
CA TYR A 239 -21.11 8.27 -12.80
C TYR A 239 -21.19 9.80 -12.93
N SER A 240 -20.36 10.56 -12.21
CA SER A 240 -20.24 12.01 -12.39
C SER A 240 -19.60 12.39 -13.74
N GLY A 241 -18.89 11.45 -14.36
CA GLY A 241 -18.14 11.64 -15.58
C GLY A 241 -16.82 12.38 -15.38
N PHE A 242 -16.34 12.54 -14.14
CA PHE A 242 -14.99 13.01 -13.86
C PHE A 242 -13.97 11.95 -14.31
N ARG A 243 -12.97 12.38 -15.09
CA ARG A 243 -11.86 11.52 -15.51
C ARG A 243 -10.54 12.25 -15.30
N ALA A 244 -9.65 11.60 -14.55
CA ALA A 244 -8.27 12.00 -14.33
C ALA A 244 -7.41 10.75 -14.20
N GLY A 245 -6.17 10.82 -14.61
CA GLY A 245 -5.21 9.74 -14.52
C GLY A 245 -4.03 10.12 -13.65
N PHE A 246 -3.39 9.14 -13.04
CA PHE A 246 -2.13 9.33 -12.36
C PHE A 246 -1.03 8.46 -12.99
N CYS A 247 0.19 8.94 -12.91
CA CYS A 247 1.38 8.18 -13.29
C CYS A 247 2.01 7.55 -12.03
N PHE A 248 2.02 8.31 -10.94
CA PHE A 248 2.55 7.87 -9.66
C PHE A 248 1.41 7.54 -8.67
N SER A 249 0.57 8.52 -8.34
CA SER A 249 -0.58 8.34 -7.46
C SER A 249 -1.57 9.51 -7.54
N ALA A 250 -2.79 9.33 -7.01
CA ALA A 250 -3.89 10.29 -7.15
C ALA A 250 -3.75 11.51 -6.22
N GLY A 251 -2.71 12.29 -6.42
CA GLY A 251 -2.45 13.56 -5.76
C GLY A 251 -2.63 14.77 -6.67
N ALA A 252 -2.48 15.97 -6.09
CA ALA A 252 -2.62 17.23 -6.81
C ALA A 252 -1.62 17.36 -7.97
N THR A 253 -0.42 16.82 -7.85
CA THR A 253 0.60 16.81 -8.90
C THR A 253 0.11 16.08 -10.14
N ASP A 254 -0.35 14.84 -9.99
CA ASP A 254 -0.80 14.03 -11.12
C ASP A 254 -2.14 14.56 -11.68
N LEU A 255 -3.02 15.12 -10.84
CA LEU A 255 -4.23 15.77 -11.30
C LEU A 255 -3.93 16.93 -12.28
N VAL A 256 -2.97 17.80 -11.93
CA VAL A 256 -2.58 18.94 -12.78
C VAL A 256 -2.00 18.45 -14.10
N PHE A 257 -1.09 17.47 -14.05
CA PHE A 257 -0.47 16.95 -15.27
C PHE A 257 -1.45 16.19 -16.17
N SER A 258 -2.37 15.42 -15.59
CA SER A 258 -3.34 14.65 -16.36
C SER A 258 -4.49 15.49 -16.92
N ALA A 259 -4.74 16.69 -16.37
CA ALA A 259 -5.87 17.53 -16.76
C ALA A 259 -5.85 17.99 -18.24
N SER A 260 -4.66 18.00 -18.86
CA SER A 260 -4.48 18.36 -20.28
C SER A 260 -4.56 17.17 -21.23
N LEU A 261 -4.67 15.94 -20.75
CA LEU A 261 -4.71 14.74 -21.58
C LEU A 261 -6.10 14.53 -22.23
N PRO A 262 -6.16 13.93 -23.43
CA PRO A 262 -7.42 13.74 -24.16
C PRO A 262 -8.48 12.93 -23.40
N ALA A 263 -8.06 11.96 -22.59
CA ALA A 263 -8.96 11.15 -21.76
C ALA A 263 -9.49 11.88 -20.52
N ALA A 264 -8.88 13.02 -20.12
CA ALA A 264 -9.34 13.79 -18.98
C ALA A 264 -10.69 14.44 -19.27
N ALA A 265 -11.62 14.35 -18.34
CA ALA A 265 -12.95 14.93 -18.50
C ALA A 265 -13.45 15.55 -17.20
N LYS A 266 -14.14 16.69 -17.33
CA LYS A 266 -14.78 17.39 -16.21
C LYS A 266 -13.87 17.55 -14.98
N THR A 267 -12.61 17.90 -15.16
CA THR A 267 -11.59 18.00 -14.09
C THR A 267 -11.99 18.96 -12.97
N TRP A 268 -12.81 19.99 -13.29
CA TRP A 268 -13.38 20.91 -12.29
C TRP A 268 -14.25 20.22 -11.23
N MET A 269 -14.81 19.03 -11.54
CA MET A 269 -15.63 18.27 -10.58
C MET A 269 -14.85 17.73 -9.39
N ILE A 270 -13.51 17.78 -9.42
CA ILE A 270 -12.70 17.48 -8.25
C ILE A 270 -13.10 18.34 -7.03
N ILE A 271 -13.56 19.57 -7.24
CA ILE A 271 -13.96 20.46 -6.15
C ILE A 271 -15.23 19.96 -5.45
N PRO A 272 -16.40 19.81 -6.12
CA PRO A 272 -17.60 19.31 -5.45
C PRO A 272 -17.46 17.88 -4.95
N LEU A 273 -16.79 16.98 -5.71
CA LEU A 273 -16.53 15.61 -5.28
C LEU A 273 -15.58 15.58 -4.07
N GLY A 274 -14.55 16.42 -4.08
CA GLY A 274 -13.62 16.54 -2.97
C GLY A 274 -14.27 17.06 -1.71
N ILE A 275 -15.10 18.11 -1.80
CA ILE A 275 -15.85 18.62 -0.65
C ILE A 275 -16.80 17.55 -0.10
N ALA A 276 -17.51 16.83 -0.95
CA ALA A 276 -18.37 15.72 -0.53
C ALA A 276 -17.55 14.61 0.15
N ALA A 277 -16.40 14.22 -0.42
CA ALA A 277 -15.51 13.22 0.18
C ALA A 277 -14.99 13.69 1.53
N PHE A 278 -14.50 14.92 1.63
CA PHE A 278 -14.05 15.51 2.90
C PHE A 278 -15.13 15.43 3.99
N LEU A 279 -16.33 15.88 3.69
CA LEU A 279 -17.43 15.89 4.65
C LEU A 279 -17.84 14.48 5.06
N VAL A 280 -18.02 13.58 4.11
CA VAL A 280 -18.43 12.20 4.41
C VAL A 280 -17.37 11.48 5.25
N PHE A 281 -16.09 11.54 4.84
CA PHE A 281 -15.00 10.93 5.60
C PHE A 281 -14.91 11.55 7.01
N TYR A 282 -15.00 12.88 7.11
CA TYR A 282 -14.98 13.57 8.40
C TYR A 282 -16.11 13.08 9.32
N PHE A 283 -17.36 13.12 8.88
CA PHE A 283 -18.50 12.75 9.73
C PHE A 283 -18.51 11.25 10.06
N VAL A 284 -18.20 10.38 9.10
CA VAL A 284 -18.14 8.94 9.34
C VAL A 284 -17.06 8.60 10.37
N PHE A 285 -15.85 9.16 10.22
CA PHE A 285 -14.75 8.94 11.16
C PHE A 285 -15.06 9.55 12.53
N TYR A 286 -15.51 10.78 12.57
CA TYR A 286 -15.88 11.46 13.83
C TYR A 286 -16.92 10.66 14.61
N PHE A 287 -17.99 10.26 13.94
CA PHE A 287 -19.05 9.46 14.53
C PHE A 287 -18.57 8.08 14.99
N ALA A 288 -17.84 7.36 14.14
CA ALA A 288 -17.34 6.04 14.48
C ALA A 288 -16.37 6.08 15.67
N ILE A 289 -15.42 7.02 15.68
CA ILE A 289 -14.44 7.16 16.75
C ILE A 289 -15.14 7.53 18.05
N THR A 290 -16.07 8.49 18.04
CA THR A 290 -16.73 8.97 19.27
C THR A 290 -17.74 7.97 19.80
N LYS A 291 -18.54 7.34 18.93
CA LYS A 291 -19.59 6.42 19.36
C LYS A 291 -19.06 5.07 19.86
N PHE A 292 -18.02 4.55 19.23
CA PHE A 292 -17.45 3.24 19.56
C PHE A 292 -16.13 3.33 20.33
N ASP A 293 -15.73 4.52 20.74
CA ASP A 293 -14.46 4.82 21.46
C ASP A 293 -13.25 4.14 20.81
N LEU A 294 -13.14 4.27 19.48
CA LEU A 294 -12.12 3.58 18.71
C LEU A 294 -10.74 4.17 18.97
N LYS A 295 -9.73 3.29 19.03
CA LYS A 295 -8.34 3.70 19.16
C LYS A 295 -7.83 4.24 17.82
N THR A 296 -7.34 5.47 17.83
CA THR A 296 -6.73 6.17 16.71
C THR A 296 -5.51 6.94 17.19
N PRO A 297 -4.65 7.45 16.31
CA PRO A 297 -3.47 8.22 16.73
C PRO A 297 -3.83 9.32 17.74
N GLY A 298 -3.14 9.34 18.87
CA GLY A 298 -3.39 10.25 19.98
C GLY A 298 -4.56 9.87 20.90
N ARG A 299 -5.14 8.67 20.73
CA ARG A 299 -6.14 8.06 21.64
C ARG A 299 -5.65 6.73 22.24
N GLU A 300 -4.35 6.48 22.20
CA GLU A 300 -3.73 5.34 22.88
C GLU A 300 -3.76 5.55 24.40
N ASP A 301 -3.78 4.45 25.16
CA ASP A 301 -3.77 4.52 26.60
C ASP A 301 -2.41 5.09 27.06
N ASP A 302 -2.44 6.02 28.02
CA ASP A 302 -1.32 6.87 28.46
C ASP A 302 -0.06 6.16 29.00
N ASP A 303 0.01 4.83 28.99
CA ASP A 303 1.13 4.05 29.54
C ASP A 303 2.48 4.30 28.84
N VAL A 304 2.47 4.84 27.60
CA VAL A 304 3.69 5.17 26.86
C VAL A 304 4.18 6.61 27.20
N GLU A 305 3.27 7.52 27.56
CA GLU A 305 3.63 8.91 27.88
C GLU A 305 4.29 9.07 29.26
N GLU A 306 4.02 8.17 30.22
CA GLU A 306 4.69 8.21 31.53
C GLU A 306 6.17 7.85 31.44
N SER A 307 6.56 6.96 30.55
CA SER A 307 7.97 6.63 30.33
C SER A 307 8.77 7.76 29.68
N GLU A 308 8.15 8.55 28.78
CA GLU A 308 8.80 9.72 28.17
C GLU A 308 8.80 10.96 29.05
N LYS A 309 7.74 11.19 29.86
CA LYS A 309 7.70 12.32 30.81
C LYS A 309 8.68 12.21 31.98
N ASN A 310 9.12 10.99 32.32
CA ASN A 310 10.10 10.75 33.37
C ASN A 310 11.56 10.94 32.93
N ILE A 311 11.84 11.10 31.64
CA ILE A 311 13.15 11.54 31.16
C ILE A 311 13.21 13.07 31.22
N LYS A 312 13.19 13.64 32.44
CA LYS A 312 13.70 14.99 32.64
C LYS A 312 15.21 14.91 32.51
N LEU A 313 15.71 15.28 31.36
CA LEU A 313 17.14 15.54 31.12
C LEU A 313 17.54 16.73 31.99
N SER A 314 17.90 16.49 33.24
CA SER A 314 18.63 17.48 34.04
C SER A 314 20.08 17.53 33.52
N ASN A 315 20.73 18.69 33.55
CA ASN A 315 22.12 18.85 33.13
C ASN A 315 23.11 17.86 33.80
N ASN A 316 22.73 17.24 34.91
CA ASN A 316 23.53 16.21 35.60
C ASN A 316 23.42 14.80 34.98
N ASN A 317 22.50 14.57 34.06
CA ASN A 317 22.31 13.22 33.46
C ASN A 317 23.19 12.99 32.24
N TYR A 318 23.82 14.02 31.63
CA TYR A 318 24.69 13.84 30.49
C TYR A 318 25.91 12.95 30.80
N THR A 319 26.44 13.03 32.00
CA THR A 319 27.58 12.18 32.43
C THR A 319 27.13 10.72 32.60
N ALA A 320 25.94 10.48 33.15
CA ALA A 320 25.39 9.13 33.31
C ALA A 320 25.06 8.50 31.93
N ILE A 321 24.49 9.29 30.99
CA ILE A 321 24.23 8.86 29.63
C ILE A 321 25.53 8.55 28.89
N ALA A 322 26.52 9.42 28.98
CA ALA A 322 27.83 9.19 28.37
C ALA A 322 28.53 7.95 28.93
N THR A 323 28.46 7.72 30.25
CA THR A 323 29.00 6.52 30.88
C THR A 323 28.26 5.25 30.45
N GLY A 324 26.93 5.31 30.33
CA GLY A 324 26.11 4.20 29.84
C GLY A 324 26.38 3.86 28.37
N VAL A 325 26.58 4.87 27.52
CA VAL A 325 26.95 4.68 26.10
C VAL A 325 28.35 4.09 25.99
N LEU A 326 29.31 4.59 26.75
CA LEU A 326 30.68 4.06 26.76
C LEU A 326 30.73 2.60 27.27
N ALA A 327 29.93 2.25 28.26
CA ALA A 327 29.84 0.87 28.76
C ALA A 327 29.14 -0.10 27.77
N ALA A 328 28.30 0.43 26.89
CA ALA A 328 27.57 -0.35 25.86
C ALA A 328 28.35 -0.54 24.56
N VAL A 329 29.32 0.34 24.29
CA VAL A 329 30.10 0.38 23.03
C VAL A 329 31.55 -0.13 23.23
N GLY A 330 32.09 -0.09 24.44
CA GLY A 330 33.41 -0.63 24.84
C GLY A 330 33.33 -2.05 25.25
#